data_29b09257bbd6d80d2c5f4564b73b48c1
#
_entry.id   29b09257bbd6d80d2c5f4564b73b48c1
#
_cell.length_a   1.000
_cell.length_b   1.000
_cell.length_c   1.000
_cell.angle_alpha   90.00
_cell.angle_beta   90.00
_cell.angle_gamma   90.00
#
_symmetry.space_group_name_H-M   'P 1'
#
loop_
_entity.id
_entity.type
_entity.pdbx_description
1 polymer ?
#
loop_
_entity_poly.entity_id
_entity_poly.type
_entity_poly.pdbx_seq_one_letter_code
_entity_poly.pdbx_strand_id
1 'polypeptide(L)'
;GKIVVVAGFQGATEYGDITTLGRGGSDTTAVAIAAKLGYQCHIFTDVDGVYTIDPRLYTRAKKLKSISYEEMMQMACLGAGVLETRSVELASKYNVPLFLGKALETDLEKGTWIMHKELEDMPITGLSVKDDYAIMRFMHLPNDGVYLGKLFKMISDLNINLDTISQQLDDEGLANFTLYCSEEQSNQIMEHASKEYPVHQMLGYIKLSLVGLGISTHSGIASKVLNILSENGIKYYMITSSEIS
;
A
#
# COMPACT_ATOMS: atom_id res chain seq x y z
N GLY A 1 -24.57 -27.94 17.49
CA GLY A 1 -23.36 -27.14 17.55
C GLY A 1 -23.63 -25.83 18.27
N LYS A 2 -22.55 -25.20 18.79
CA LYS A 2 -22.64 -23.85 19.39
C LYS A 2 -21.89 -22.88 18.47
N ILE A 3 -22.42 -21.66 18.34
CA ILE A 3 -21.72 -20.56 17.71
C ILE A 3 -20.91 -19.84 18.79
N VAL A 4 -19.62 -19.67 18.55
CA VAL A 4 -18.72 -18.96 19.45
C VAL A 4 -18.56 -17.52 18.93
N VAL A 5 -18.80 -16.54 19.81
CA VAL A 5 -18.57 -15.13 19.51
C VAL A 5 -17.31 -14.71 20.26
N VAL A 6 -16.36 -14.13 19.55
CA VAL A 6 -15.07 -13.69 20.09
C VAL A 6 -14.93 -12.17 19.90
N ALA A 7 -14.56 -11.44 20.94
CA ALA A 7 -14.23 -10.03 20.83
C ALA A 7 -12.91 -9.88 20.08
N GLY A 8 -12.94 -9.25 18.91
CA GLY A 8 -11.75 -8.89 18.15
C GLY A 8 -11.09 -7.59 18.63
N PHE A 9 -10.02 -7.17 17.93
CA PHE A 9 -9.30 -5.92 18.18
C PHE A 9 -8.47 -5.90 19.49
N GLN A 10 -8.57 -6.91 20.32
CA GLN A 10 -7.95 -6.99 21.63
C GLN A 10 -6.75 -7.94 21.62
N GLY A 11 -5.73 -7.56 22.40
CA GLY A 11 -4.65 -8.41 22.82
C GLY A 11 -4.55 -8.42 24.33
N ALA A 12 -3.69 -9.25 24.89
CA ALA A 12 -3.36 -9.25 26.31
C ALA A 12 -1.84 -9.26 26.49
N THR A 13 -1.36 -8.52 27.49
CA THR A 13 0.04 -8.60 27.94
C THR A 13 0.26 -9.87 28.74
N GLU A 14 1.52 -10.20 29.00
CA GLU A 14 1.88 -11.31 29.89
C GLU A 14 1.35 -11.12 31.32
N TYR A 15 1.06 -9.86 31.72
CA TYR A 15 0.51 -9.51 33.03
C TYR A 15 -1.03 -9.51 33.05
N GLY A 16 -1.69 -9.81 31.91
CA GLY A 16 -3.14 -9.86 31.81
C GLY A 16 -3.83 -8.54 31.47
N ASP A 17 -3.07 -7.46 31.22
CA ASP A 17 -3.64 -6.18 30.80
C ASP A 17 -4.19 -6.29 29.38
N ILE A 18 -5.38 -5.73 29.14
CA ILE A 18 -6.00 -5.70 27.82
C ILE A 18 -5.37 -4.58 27.01
N THR A 19 -4.92 -4.92 25.82
CA THR A 19 -4.36 -3.98 24.84
C THR A 19 -5.20 -3.97 23.57
N THR A 20 -4.99 -2.98 22.70
CA THR A 20 -5.60 -2.92 21.37
C THR A 20 -4.57 -3.24 20.29
N LEU A 21 -5.01 -3.91 19.24
CA LEU A 21 -4.15 -4.28 18.10
C LEU A 21 -3.96 -3.13 17.10
N GLY A 22 -4.60 -1.98 17.33
CA GLY A 22 -4.56 -0.84 16.41
C GLY A 22 -5.48 -1.04 15.20
N ARG A 23 -5.30 -0.21 14.18
CA ARG A 23 -6.13 -0.23 12.96
C ARG A 23 -6.13 -1.61 12.31
N GLY A 24 -7.30 -2.09 11.84
CA GLY A 24 -7.44 -3.44 11.27
C GLY A 24 -7.30 -4.59 12.27
N GLY A 25 -7.32 -4.30 13.57
CA GLY A 25 -7.12 -5.31 14.61
C GLY A 25 -8.20 -6.38 14.65
N SER A 26 -9.43 -6.08 14.24
CA SER A 26 -10.51 -7.09 14.15
C SER A 26 -10.24 -8.11 13.06
N ASP A 27 -9.81 -7.66 11.88
CA ASP A 27 -9.44 -8.52 10.74
C ASP A 27 -8.24 -9.39 11.13
N THR A 28 -7.23 -8.77 11.77
CA THR A 28 -6.05 -9.49 12.26
C THR A 28 -6.43 -10.56 13.28
N THR A 29 -7.36 -10.28 14.20
CA THR A 29 -7.86 -11.27 15.16
C THR A 29 -8.56 -12.43 14.46
N ALA A 30 -9.43 -12.14 13.49
CA ALA A 30 -10.16 -13.17 12.75
C ALA A 30 -9.20 -14.11 12.00
N VAL A 31 -8.21 -13.52 11.31
CA VAL A 31 -7.18 -14.28 10.58
C VAL A 31 -6.31 -15.12 11.53
N ALA A 32 -5.92 -14.58 12.68
CA ALA A 32 -5.12 -15.30 13.67
C ALA A 32 -5.88 -16.54 14.22
N ILE A 33 -7.18 -16.39 14.49
CA ILE A 33 -8.02 -17.51 14.93
C ILE A 33 -8.15 -18.56 13.82
N ALA A 34 -8.41 -18.13 12.57
CA ALA A 34 -8.51 -19.03 11.43
C ALA A 34 -7.20 -19.80 11.21
N ALA A 35 -6.05 -19.11 11.28
CA ALA A 35 -4.72 -19.71 11.18
C ALA A 35 -4.50 -20.80 12.27
N LYS A 36 -4.87 -20.48 13.51
CA LYS A 36 -4.71 -21.40 14.64
C LYS A 36 -5.58 -22.64 14.51
N LEU A 37 -6.76 -22.50 13.91
CA LEU A 37 -7.74 -23.59 13.76
C LEU A 37 -7.61 -24.33 12.43
N GLY A 38 -6.79 -23.84 11.49
CA GLY A 38 -6.65 -24.43 10.15
C GLY A 38 -7.89 -24.23 9.26
N TYR A 39 -8.59 -23.11 9.42
CA TYR A 39 -9.80 -22.77 8.65
C TYR A 39 -9.55 -21.57 7.72
N GLN A 40 -10.42 -21.42 6.72
CA GLN A 40 -10.55 -20.19 5.95
C GLN A 40 -11.18 -19.08 6.82
N CYS A 41 -10.92 -17.83 6.47
CA CYS A 41 -11.47 -16.66 7.16
C CYS A 41 -12.38 -15.87 6.23
N HIS A 42 -13.60 -15.56 6.67
CA HIS A 42 -14.53 -14.71 5.93
C HIS A 42 -14.63 -13.36 6.63
N ILE A 43 -14.36 -12.29 5.90
CA ILE A 43 -14.48 -10.90 6.35
C ILE A 43 -15.66 -10.27 5.61
N PHE A 44 -16.68 -9.91 6.37
CA PHE A 44 -17.87 -9.23 5.86
C PHE A 44 -17.83 -7.76 6.29
N THR A 45 -17.93 -6.86 5.32
CA THR A 45 -17.77 -5.42 5.50
C THR A 45 -18.84 -4.65 4.69
N ASP A 46 -18.70 -3.37 4.56
CA ASP A 46 -19.54 -2.48 3.76
C ASP A 46 -19.26 -2.54 2.25
N VAL A 47 -18.12 -3.13 1.86
CA VAL A 47 -17.76 -3.36 0.45
C VAL A 47 -18.07 -4.80 0.03
N ASP A 48 -18.33 -5.00 -1.25
CA ASP A 48 -18.73 -6.29 -1.80
C ASP A 48 -17.58 -7.06 -2.45
N GLY A 49 -16.33 -6.61 -2.27
CA GLY A 49 -15.12 -7.26 -2.75
C GLY A 49 -14.03 -6.28 -3.16
N VAL A 50 -12.98 -6.81 -3.77
CA VAL A 50 -11.86 -6.04 -4.34
C VAL A 50 -12.11 -5.77 -5.81
N TYR A 51 -11.82 -4.56 -6.26
CA TYR A 51 -12.01 -4.12 -7.63
C TYR A 51 -10.68 -3.81 -8.32
N THR A 52 -10.68 -3.87 -9.65
CA THR A 52 -9.51 -3.50 -10.46
C THR A 52 -9.05 -2.04 -10.26
N ILE A 53 -9.93 -1.18 -9.84
CA ILE A 53 -9.72 0.20 -9.40
C ILE A 53 -10.90 0.58 -8.50
N ASP A 54 -10.75 1.60 -7.67
CA ASP A 54 -11.86 2.10 -6.84
C ASP A 54 -13.08 2.44 -7.72
N PRO A 55 -14.23 1.78 -7.53
CA PRO A 55 -15.44 2.02 -8.34
C PRO A 55 -16.01 3.43 -8.17
N ARG A 56 -15.63 4.16 -7.11
CA ARG A 56 -15.99 5.57 -6.91
C ARG A 56 -15.22 6.49 -7.86
N LEU A 57 -14.00 6.11 -8.25
CA LEU A 57 -13.17 6.84 -9.20
C LEU A 57 -13.50 6.43 -10.64
N TYR A 58 -13.84 5.16 -10.88
CA TYR A 58 -14.11 4.65 -12.22
C TYR A 58 -15.27 3.65 -12.21
N THR A 59 -16.41 4.07 -12.75
CA THR A 59 -17.67 3.30 -12.72
C THR A 59 -17.63 1.99 -13.51
N ARG A 60 -16.65 1.79 -14.40
CA ARG A 60 -16.42 0.54 -15.14
C ARG A 60 -15.43 -0.39 -14.44
N ALA A 61 -15.05 -0.11 -13.20
CA ALA A 61 -14.21 -0.99 -12.40
C ALA A 61 -14.83 -2.40 -12.36
N LYS A 62 -13.99 -3.41 -12.54
CA LYS A 62 -14.42 -4.80 -12.49
C LYS A 62 -14.07 -5.39 -11.14
N LYS A 63 -15.01 -6.09 -10.52
CA LYS A 63 -14.76 -6.85 -9.31
C LYS A 63 -13.90 -8.07 -9.63
N LEU A 64 -12.88 -8.30 -8.82
CA LEU A 64 -12.00 -9.45 -8.91
C LEU A 64 -12.66 -10.64 -8.20
N LYS A 65 -12.69 -11.80 -8.85
CA LYS A 65 -13.13 -13.05 -8.22
C LYS A 65 -12.09 -13.56 -7.23
N SER A 66 -10.84 -13.40 -7.58
CA SER A 66 -9.70 -13.75 -6.73
C SER A 66 -8.52 -12.81 -6.96
N ILE A 67 -7.67 -12.69 -5.95
CA ILE A 67 -6.44 -11.91 -5.98
C ILE A 67 -5.40 -12.64 -5.12
N SER A 68 -4.11 -12.55 -5.46
CA SER A 68 -3.05 -13.10 -4.63
C SER A 68 -2.85 -12.29 -3.34
N TYR A 69 -2.20 -12.91 -2.33
CA TYR A 69 -1.85 -12.16 -1.11
C TYR A 69 -0.91 -11.00 -1.43
N GLU A 70 0.07 -11.23 -2.30
CA GLU A 70 1.08 -10.25 -2.68
C GLU A 70 0.45 -9.04 -3.37
N GLU A 71 -0.43 -9.28 -4.36
CA GLU A 71 -1.17 -8.21 -5.05
C GLU A 71 -2.10 -7.46 -4.10
N MET A 72 -2.80 -8.18 -3.20
CA MET A 72 -3.68 -7.54 -2.22
C MET A 72 -2.90 -6.68 -1.22
N MET A 73 -1.76 -7.16 -0.72
CA MET A 73 -0.88 -6.38 0.14
C MET A 73 -0.38 -5.13 -0.58
N GLN A 74 0.03 -5.28 -1.82
CA GLN A 74 0.51 -4.14 -2.61
C GLN A 74 -0.61 -3.11 -2.85
N MET A 75 -1.81 -3.55 -3.23
CA MET A 75 -2.96 -2.66 -3.38
C MET A 75 -3.33 -1.95 -2.07
N ALA A 76 -3.29 -2.66 -0.93
CA ALA A 76 -3.56 -2.09 0.38
C ALA A 76 -2.51 -1.02 0.76
N CYS A 77 -1.23 -1.30 0.55
CA CYS A 77 -0.14 -0.34 0.78
C CYS A 77 -0.25 0.90 -0.11
N LEU A 78 -0.72 0.72 -1.33
CA LEU A 78 -0.86 1.81 -2.32
C LEU A 78 -2.15 2.63 -2.15
N GLY A 79 -3.02 2.28 -1.19
CA GLY A 79 -4.19 3.07 -0.81
C GLY A 79 -5.55 2.48 -1.17
N ALA A 80 -5.61 1.23 -1.63
CA ALA A 80 -6.88 0.53 -1.91
C ALA A 80 -7.67 0.11 -0.65
N GLY A 81 -7.47 0.71 0.46
CA GLY A 81 -8.09 0.70 1.79
C GLY A 81 -9.20 -0.31 2.17
N VAL A 82 -9.26 -1.47 1.50
CA VAL A 82 -10.32 -2.46 1.68
C VAL A 82 -10.00 -3.44 2.81
N LEU A 83 -8.73 -3.82 2.94
CA LEU A 83 -8.19 -4.65 4.01
C LEU A 83 -6.90 -4.04 4.54
N GLU A 84 -6.66 -4.20 5.82
CA GLU A 84 -5.39 -3.80 6.41
C GLU A 84 -4.27 -4.78 6.03
N THR A 85 -3.14 -4.23 5.60
CA THR A 85 -1.98 -5.00 5.12
C THR A 85 -1.56 -6.09 6.10
N ARG A 86 -1.55 -5.79 7.40
CA ARG A 86 -1.17 -6.73 8.46
C ARG A 86 -2.04 -8.00 8.47
N SER A 87 -3.35 -7.89 8.24
CA SER A 87 -4.24 -9.07 8.20
C SER A 87 -3.95 -9.94 6.98
N VAL A 88 -3.66 -9.33 5.83
CA VAL A 88 -3.28 -10.05 4.60
C VAL A 88 -1.91 -10.72 4.74
N GLU A 89 -0.94 -10.02 5.34
CA GLU A 89 0.39 -10.55 5.64
C GLU A 89 0.31 -11.79 6.55
N LEU A 90 -0.50 -11.71 7.60
CA LEU A 90 -0.73 -12.85 8.49
C LEU A 90 -1.39 -14.02 7.75
N ALA A 91 -2.37 -13.73 6.90
CA ALA A 91 -3.04 -14.74 6.08
C ALA A 91 -2.06 -15.41 5.10
N SER A 92 -1.22 -14.64 4.43
CA SER A 92 -0.16 -15.16 3.57
C SER A 92 0.81 -16.06 4.32
N LYS A 93 1.32 -15.60 5.48
CA LYS A 93 2.27 -16.35 6.31
C LYS A 93 1.76 -17.72 6.74
N TYR A 94 0.47 -17.82 7.04
CA TYR A 94 -0.15 -19.07 7.51
C TYR A 94 -1.02 -19.75 6.45
N ASN A 95 -0.98 -19.27 5.21
CA ASN A 95 -1.72 -19.80 4.08
C ASN A 95 -3.23 -19.92 4.37
N VAL A 96 -3.82 -18.90 4.98
CA VAL A 96 -5.24 -18.80 5.31
C VAL A 96 -6.00 -18.19 4.16
N PRO A 97 -6.86 -18.93 3.43
CA PRO A 97 -7.71 -18.32 2.41
C PRO A 97 -8.66 -17.31 3.06
N LEU A 98 -8.65 -16.06 2.53
CA LEU A 98 -9.56 -15.01 2.97
C LEU A 98 -10.67 -14.83 1.95
N PHE A 99 -11.89 -14.71 2.43
CA PHE A 99 -13.02 -14.23 1.64
C PHE A 99 -13.38 -12.82 2.11
N LEU A 100 -13.54 -11.91 1.16
CA LEU A 100 -14.03 -10.56 1.40
C LEU A 100 -15.37 -10.36 0.68
N GLY A 101 -16.38 -9.95 1.40
CA GLY A 101 -17.70 -9.72 0.83
C GLY A 101 -18.57 -8.78 1.66
N LYS A 102 -19.72 -8.43 1.09
CA LYS A 102 -20.66 -7.52 1.74
C LYS A 102 -21.38 -8.19 2.89
N ALA A 103 -21.54 -7.47 4.00
CA ALA A 103 -22.33 -7.92 5.13
C ALA A 103 -23.77 -8.30 4.68
N LEU A 104 -24.27 -9.39 5.23
CA LEU A 104 -25.58 -9.99 4.91
C LEU A 104 -25.71 -10.65 3.51
N GLU A 105 -24.65 -10.65 2.69
CA GLU A 105 -24.62 -11.46 1.48
C GLU A 105 -24.15 -12.88 1.85
N THR A 106 -24.94 -13.87 1.47
CA THR A 106 -24.64 -15.29 1.78
C THR A 106 -23.98 -16.03 0.62
N ASP A 107 -23.99 -15.41 -0.56
CA ASP A 107 -23.41 -15.99 -1.77
C ASP A 107 -21.93 -15.64 -1.86
N LEU A 108 -21.08 -16.61 -1.57
CA LEU A 108 -19.62 -16.45 -1.62
C LEU A 108 -19.07 -16.28 -3.04
N GLU A 109 -19.87 -16.48 -4.09
CA GLU A 109 -19.44 -16.18 -5.46
C GLU A 109 -19.47 -14.67 -5.76
N LYS A 110 -20.15 -13.89 -4.92
CA LYS A 110 -20.29 -12.44 -5.08
C LYS A 110 -19.18 -11.62 -4.44
N GLY A 111 -18.29 -12.22 -3.68
CA GLY A 111 -17.15 -11.57 -3.06
C GLY A 111 -15.84 -11.79 -3.82
N THR A 112 -14.74 -11.49 -3.16
CA THR A 112 -13.37 -11.72 -3.64
C THR A 112 -12.64 -12.67 -2.71
N TRP A 113 -11.99 -13.68 -3.27
CA TRP A 113 -11.09 -14.55 -2.56
C TRP A 113 -9.65 -14.01 -2.62
N ILE A 114 -8.99 -13.96 -1.47
CA ILE A 114 -7.57 -13.63 -1.35
C ILE A 114 -6.86 -14.93 -0.93
N MET A 115 -6.03 -15.45 -1.80
CA MET A 115 -5.37 -16.73 -1.60
C MET A 115 -4.09 -16.81 -2.42
N HIS A 116 -3.31 -17.87 -2.22
CA HIS A 116 -2.18 -18.13 -3.12
C HIS A 116 -2.71 -18.34 -4.56
N LYS A 117 -2.10 -17.65 -5.50
CA LYS A 117 -2.46 -17.68 -6.92
C LYS A 117 -1.22 -17.90 -7.75
N GLU A 118 -1.26 -18.85 -8.66
CA GLU A 118 -0.21 -18.99 -9.65
C GLU A 118 -0.26 -17.84 -10.67
N LEU A 119 0.86 -17.56 -11.31
CA LEU A 119 0.95 -16.55 -12.37
C LEU A 119 -0.10 -16.81 -13.44
N GLU A 120 -1.04 -15.90 -13.59
CA GLU A 120 -2.04 -15.94 -14.65
C GLU A 120 -1.67 -15.03 -15.81
N ASP A 121 -2.37 -15.21 -16.95
CA ASP A 121 -2.16 -14.50 -18.21
C ASP A 121 -2.36 -12.96 -18.16
N MET A 122 -2.88 -12.41 -17.08
CA MET A 122 -3.10 -10.97 -16.94
C MET A 122 -1.94 -10.31 -16.16
N PRO A 123 -1.09 -9.53 -16.85
CA PRO A 123 0.06 -8.92 -16.19
C PRO A 123 -0.30 -7.83 -15.19
N ILE A 124 -1.48 -7.22 -15.31
CA ILE A 124 -1.98 -6.16 -14.42
C ILE A 124 -3.32 -6.61 -13.84
N THR A 125 -3.39 -6.68 -12.54
CA THR A 125 -4.59 -7.06 -11.78
C THR A 125 -5.39 -5.85 -11.36
N GLY A 126 -4.71 -4.76 -11.00
CA GLY A 126 -5.40 -3.58 -10.51
C GLY A 126 -4.61 -2.29 -10.61
N LEU A 127 -5.33 -1.22 -10.29
CA LEU A 127 -4.84 0.16 -10.24
C LEU A 127 -5.19 0.77 -8.88
N SER A 128 -4.24 1.48 -8.30
CA SER A 128 -4.48 2.31 -7.13
C SER A 128 -4.17 3.76 -7.43
N VAL A 129 -4.99 4.66 -6.90
CA VAL A 129 -4.83 6.11 -7.05
C VAL A 129 -4.75 6.73 -5.67
N LYS A 130 -3.73 7.54 -5.44
CA LYS A 130 -3.57 8.35 -4.24
C LYS A 130 -3.42 9.81 -4.64
N ASP A 131 -4.37 10.64 -4.25
CA ASP A 131 -4.50 12.04 -4.66
C ASP A 131 -3.85 13.04 -3.70
N ASP A 132 -3.58 12.64 -2.47
CA ASP A 132 -2.86 13.42 -1.48
C ASP A 132 -1.36 13.05 -1.53
N TYR A 133 -0.63 13.59 -2.52
CA TYR A 133 0.74 13.19 -2.74
C TYR A 133 1.67 14.38 -2.95
N ALA A 134 2.66 14.49 -2.09
CA ALA A 134 3.68 15.51 -2.12
C ALA A 134 5.06 14.94 -2.44
N ILE A 135 5.87 15.77 -3.10
CA ILE A 135 7.23 15.47 -3.45
C ILE A 135 8.15 16.45 -2.73
N MET A 136 9.10 15.91 -1.95
CA MET A 136 10.11 16.68 -1.24
C MET A 136 11.46 16.43 -1.91
N ARG A 137 12.11 17.50 -2.36
CA ARG A 137 13.45 17.42 -2.98
C ARG A 137 14.48 18.11 -2.11
N PHE A 138 15.44 17.34 -1.64
CA PHE A 138 16.64 17.81 -0.95
C PHE A 138 17.78 17.80 -1.96
N MET A 139 18.42 18.94 -2.18
CA MET A 139 19.37 19.13 -3.27
C MET A 139 20.76 19.46 -2.73
N HIS A 140 21.79 18.95 -3.41
CA HIS A 140 23.19 19.27 -3.14
C HIS A 140 23.64 19.02 -1.69
N LEU A 141 23.16 17.91 -1.09
CA LEU A 141 23.54 17.54 0.26
C LEU A 141 24.93 16.87 0.26
N PRO A 142 25.77 17.11 1.29
CA PRO A 142 26.97 16.31 1.47
C PRO A 142 26.62 14.82 1.47
N ASN A 143 27.29 14.03 0.64
CA ASN A 143 27.11 12.57 0.60
C ASN A 143 27.90 11.93 1.76
N ASP A 144 27.52 12.29 2.97
CA ASP A 144 28.12 11.85 4.23
C ASP A 144 27.08 11.18 5.10
N GLY A 145 27.39 9.96 5.58
CA GLY A 145 26.43 9.16 6.34
C GLY A 145 26.00 9.78 7.66
N VAL A 146 26.84 10.61 8.29
CA VAL A 146 26.47 11.30 9.54
C VAL A 146 25.50 12.45 9.23
N TYR A 147 25.77 13.21 8.16
CA TYR A 147 24.92 14.32 7.74
C TYR A 147 23.54 13.82 7.30
N LEU A 148 23.51 12.82 6.43
CA LEU A 148 22.27 12.22 5.94
C LEU A 148 21.51 11.49 7.06
N GLY A 149 22.26 10.86 7.98
CA GLY A 149 21.68 10.23 9.16
C GLY A 149 20.92 11.20 10.05
N LYS A 150 21.38 12.45 10.20
CA LYS A 150 20.64 13.49 10.93
C LYS A 150 19.33 13.88 10.25
N LEU A 151 19.34 14.03 8.92
CA LEU A 151 18.13 14.33 8.14
C LEU A 151 17.08 13.23 8.32
N PHE A 152 17.46 11.98 8.10
CA PHE A 152 16.52 10.86 8.24
C PHE A 152 16.08 10.63 9.70
N LYS A 153 16.95 10.90 10.66
CA LYS A 153 16.56 10.87 12.08
C LYS A 153 15.50 11.93 12.38
N MET A 154 15.67 13.16 11.92
CA MET A 154 14.67 14.23 12.09
C MET A 154 13.32 13.81 11.53
N ILE A 155 13.27 13.22 10.31
CA ILE A 155 12.02 12.72 9.70
C ILE A 155 11.42 11.58 10.53
N SER A 156 12.25 10.67 11.03
CA SER A 156 11.81 9.57 11.89
C SER A 156 11.23 10.07 13.21
N ASP A 157 11.84 11.08 13.83
CA ASP A 157 11.38 11.65 15.08
C ASP A 157 10.00 12.34 14.94
N LEU A 158 9.60 12.70 13.71
CA LEU A 158 8.24 13.17 13.38
C LEU A 158 7.22 12.03 13.19
N ASN A 159 7.62 10.77 13.34
CA ASN A 159 6.80 9.58 13.06
C ASN A 159 6.23 9.54 11.63
N ILE A 160 6.96 10.07 10.67
CA ILE A 160 6.58 10.09 9.25
C ILE A 160 7.07 8.82 8.57
N ASN A 161 6.12 8.10 7.96
CA ASN A 161 6.43 6.97 7.09
C ASN A 161 6.57 7.50 5.65
N LEU A 162 7.77 7.41 5.11
CA LEU A 162 8.03 7.74 3.73
C LEU A 162 7.57 6.59 2.81
N ASP A 163 6.88 6.94 1.74
CA ASP A 163 6.41 5.95 0.77
C ASP A 163 7.56 5.44 -0.12
N THR A 164 8.29 6.38 -0.73
CA THR A 164 9.41 6.08 -1.61
C THR A 164 10.54 7.06 -1.34
N ILE A 165 11.76 6.58 -1.39
CA ILE A 165 12.99 7.37 -1.30
C ILE A 165 13.80 7.12 -2.56
N SER A 166 14.17 8.18 -3.26
CA SER A 166 15.11 8.12 -4.37
C SER A 166 16.33 8.96 -4.07
N GLN A 167 17.51 8.40 -4.30
CA GLN A 167 18.77 9.10 -4.19
C GLN A 167 19.49 9.12 -5.53
N GLN A 168 20.04 10.26 -5.87
CA GLN A 168 20.94 10.44 -7.01
C GLN A 168 22.15 11.24 -6.55
N LEU A 169 23.32 10.95 -7.10
CA LEU A 169 24.49 11.82 -6.95
C LEU A 169 24.58 12.73 -8.18
N ASP A 170 24.92 13.98 -7.95
CA ASP A 170 25.24 14.89 -9.05
C ASP A 170 26.72 14.72 -9.50
N ASP A 171 27.10 15.48 -10.50
CA ASP A 171 28.47 15.42 -11.07
C ASP A 171 29.55 15.84 -10.07
N GLU A 172 29.20 16.55 -9.00
CA GLU A 172 30.10 16.97 -7.92
C GLU A 172 30.15 15.93 -6.78
N GLY A 173 29.37 14.85 -6.87
CA GLY A 173 29.26 13.80 -5.85
C GLY A 173 28.39 14.17 -4.66
N LEU A 174 27.61 15.26 -4.77
CA LEU A 174 26.62 15.63 -3.76
C LEU A 174 25.34 14.81 -3.93
N ALA A 175 24.66 14.55 -2.82
CA ALA A 175 23.47 13.74 -2.81
C ALA A 175 22.21 14.59 -3.03
N ASN A 176 21.37 14.14 -3.95
CA ASN A 176 20.03 14.67 -4.16
C ASN A 176 19.01 13.59 -3.75
N PHE A 177 18.14 13.91 -2.79
CA PHE A 177 17.09 13.02 -2.34
C PHE A 177 15.75 13.52 -2.80
N THR A 178 14.93 12.60 -3.28
CA THR A 178 13.50 12.83 -3.49
C THR A 178 12.72 11.90 -2.58
N LEU A 179 11.90 12.48 -1.72
CA LEU A 179 11.06 11.78 -0.77
C LEU A 179 9.60 11.98 -1.16
N TYR A 180 8.80 10.97 -0.93
CA TYR A 180 7.38 10.97 -1.26
C TYR A 180 6.57 10.66 0.00
N CYS A 181 5.57 11.49 0.27
CA CYS A 181 4.69 11.37 1.44
C CYS A 181 3.34 12.06 1.17
N SER A 182 2.45 12.11 2.15
CA SER A 182 1.24 12.93 2.05
C SER A 182 1.54 14.42 2.11
N GLU A 183 0.62 15.27 1.64
CA GLU A 183 0.79 16.73 1.73
C GLU A 183 0.91 17.18 3.19
N GLU A 184 0.13 16.61 4.10
CA GLU A 184 0.23 16.90 5.54
C GLU A 184 1.62 16.59 6.09
N GLN A 185 2.14 15.40 5.79
CA GLN A 185 3.49 14.98 6.22
C GLN A 185 4.58 15.87 5.62
N SER A 186 4.41 16.26 4.35
CA SER A 186 5.37 17.14 3.68
C SER A 186 5.42 18.53 4.33
N ASN A 187 4.30 19.07 4.80
CA ASN A 187 4.25 20.32 5.54
C ASN A 187 5.01 20.21 6.87
N GLN A 188 4.86 19.10 7.60
CA GLN A 188 5.61 18.84 8.83
C GLN A 188 7.11 18.76 8.56
N ILE A 189 7.53 18.08 7.49
CA ILE A 189 8.95 18.03 7.12
C ILE A 189 9.48 19.43 6.78
N MET A 190 8.74 20.22 5.99
CA MET A 190 9.13 21.59 5.63
C MET A 190 9.35 22.47 6.84
N GLU A 191 8.47 22.42 7.83
CA GLU A 191 8.57 23.23 9.05
C GLU A 191 9.89 22.99 9.79
N HIS A 192 10.38 21.76 9.80
CA HIS A 192 11.59 21.38 10.51
C HIS A 192 12.84 21.44 9.63
N ALA A 193 12.75 21.00 8.38
CA ALA A 193 13.89 20.85 7.49
C ALA A 193 14.33 22.16 6.82
N SER A 194 13.42 23.09 6.50
CA SER A 194 13.71 24.25 5.67
C SER A 194 14.75 25.22 6.24
N LYS A 195 15.02 25.15 7.54
CA LYS A 195 16.03 26.00 8.20
C LYS A 195 17.45 25.45 8.10
N GLU A 196 17.58 24.13 7.93
CA GLU A 196 18.88 23.43 8.00
C GLU A 196 19.27 22.79 6.67
N TYR A 197 18.28 22.51 5.81
CA TYR A 197 18.49 21.78 4.56
C TYR A 197 17.93 22.52 3.35
N PRO A 198 18.62 22.50 2.21
CA PRO A 198 18.07 23.00 0.95
C PRO A 198 16.99 22.04 0.46
N VAL A 199 15.73 22.37 0.75
CA VAL A 199 14.57 21.52 0.46
C VAL A 199 13.51 22.30 -0.33
N HIS A 200 12.92 21.63 -1.32
CA HIS A 200 11.80 22.09 -2.12
C HIS A 200 10.62 21.15 -1.96
N GLN A 201 9.46 21.72 -1.67
CA GLN A 201 8.18 21.00 -1.59
C GLN A 201 7.39 21.25 -2.87
N MET A 202 6.80 20.19 -3.39
CA MET A 202 5.92 20.22 -4.56
C MET A 202 4.64 19.49 -4.20
N LEU A 203 3.50 20.18 -4.32
CA LEU A 203 2.16 19.71 -3.94
C LEU A 203 1.29 19.49 -5.17
N GLY A 204 0.12 18.86 -4.97
CA GLY A 204 -0.88 18.64 -6.03
C GLY A 204 -0.52 17.51 -6.98
N TYR A 205 0.26 16.54 -6.54
CA TYR A 205 0.57 15.36 -7.33
C TYR A 205 -0.39 14.20 -7.01
N ILE A 206 -0.57 13.35 -7.99
CA ILE A 206 -1.32 12.10 -7.87
C ILE A 206 -0.34 10.95 -8.11
N LYS A 207 -0.36 9.96 -7.23
CA LYS A 207 0.33 8.69 -7.47
C LYS A 207 -0.66 7.71 -8.09
N LEU A 208 -0.33 7.27 -9.30
CA LEU A 208 -1.01 6.18 -9.98
C LEU A 208 -0.12 4.94 -9.93
N SER A 209 -0.63 3.87 -9.38
CA SER A 209 0.10 2.61 -9.27
C SER A 209 -0.63 1.49 -9.99
N LEU A 210 0.09 0.77 -10.83
CA LEU A 210 -0.38 -0.46 -11.43
C LEU A 210 0.09 -1.63 -10.58
N VAL A 211 -0.76 -2.60 -10.31
CA VAL A 211 -0.42 -3.78 -9.51
C VAL A 211 -0.70 -5.04 -10.31
N GLY A 212 0.22 -5.98 -10.29
CA GLY A 212 0.07 -7.28 -10.92
C GLY A 212 1.34 -8.10 -10.88
N LEU A 213 1.23 -9.39 -10.61
CA LEU A 213 2.36 -10.34 -10.58
C LEU A 213 3.09 -10.44 -11.93
N GLY A 214 2.42 -10.13 -13.03
CA GLY A 214 2.99 -10.18 -14.36
C GLY A 214 3.80 -8.94 -14.78
N ILE A 215 3.87 -7.89 -13.97
CA ILE A 215 4.53 -6.63 -14.36
C ILE A 215 6.02 -6.85 -14.65
N SER A 216 6.71 -7.61 -13.82
CA SER A 216 8.14 -7.90 -14.00
C SER A 216 8.45 -8.88 -15.14
N THR A 217 7.48 -9.71 -15.51
CA THR A 217 7.67 -10.78 -16.50
C THR A 217 7.19 -10.41 -17.92
N HIS A 218 6.35 -9.37 -18.05
CA HIS A 218 5.80 -8.94 -19.32
C HIS A 218 6.48 -7.67 -19.82
N SER A 219 7.27 -7.80 -20.88
CA SER A 219 7.89 -6.65 -21.53
C SER A 219 6.85 -5.72 -22.16
N GLY A 220 7.12 -4.41 -22.13
CA GLY A 220 6.31 -3.42 -22.84
C GLY A 220 5.14 -2.82 -22.02
N ILE A 221 4.92 -3.21 -20.76
CA ILE A 221 3.89 -2.58 -19.89
C ILE A 221 4.21 -1.09 -19.70
N ALA A 222 5.44 -0.77 -19.33
CA ALA A 222 5.87 0.62 -19.14
C ALA A 222 5.69 1.44 -20.43
N SER A 223 6.06 0.88 -21.58
CA SER A 223 5.86 1.55 -22.87
C SER A 223 4.40 1.84 -23.17
N LYS A 224 3.50 0.87 -22.92
CA LYS A 224 2.05 1.08 -23.09
C LYS A 224 1.51 2.18 -22.20
N VAL A 225 1.92 2.19 -20.92
CA VAL A 225 1.50 3.22 -19.96
C VAL A 225 1.97 4.59 -20.39
N LEU A 226 3.25 4.72 -20.77
CA LEU A 226 3.81 5.99 -21.21
C LEU A 226 3.14 6.50 -22.50
N ASN A 227 2.83 5.62 -23.45
CA ASN A 227 2.10 5.98 -24.65
C ASN A 227 0.70 6.51 -24.31
N ILE A 228 -0.06 5.83 -23.44
CA ILE A 228 -1.38 6.28 -23.00
C ILE A 228 -1.30 7.67 -22.32
N LEU A 229 -0.33 7.90 -21.45
CA LEU A 229 -0.14 9.19 -20.81
C LEU A 229 0.19 10.28 -21.82
N SER A 230 1.10 9.99 -22.75
CA SER A 230 1.52 10.91 -23.81
C SER A 230 0.37 11.27 -24.77
N GLU A 231 -0.38 10.27 -25.24
CA GLU A 231 -1.54 10.47 -26.14
C GLU A 231 -2.64 11.31 -25.51
N ASN A 232 -2.74 11.29 -24.19
CA ASN A 232 -3.71 12.10 -23.44
C ASN A 232 -3.12 13.41 -22.89
N GLY A 233 -1.88 13.76 -23.25
CA GLY A 233 -1.23 15.00 -22.79
C GLY A 233 -0.95 15.04 -21.29
N ILE A 234 -0.93 13.88 -20.61
CA ILE A 234 -0.68 13.79 -19.18
C ILE A 234 0.84 13.80 -18.94
N LYS A 235 1.29 14.80 -18.20
CA LYS A 235 2.69 14.91 -17.79
C LYS A 235 2.91 14.06 -16.53
N TYR A 236 4.02 13.37 -16.48
CA TYR A 236 4.48 12.64 -15.29
C TYR A 236 5.79 13.23 -14.79
N TYR A 237 5.98 13.16 -13.48
CA TYR A 237 7.19 13.67 -12.83
C TYR A 237 8.21 12.56 -12.62
N MET A 238 7.75 11.39 -12.21
CA MET A 238 8.60 10.25 -11.90
C MET A 238 7.90 8.94 -12.24
N ILE A 239 8.71 7.95 -12.56
CA ILE A 239 8.28 6.56 -12.71
C ILE A 239 9.17 5.71 -11.83
N THR A 240 8.56 4.85 -11.06
CA THR A 240 9.25 3.81 -10.28
C THR A 240 8.65 2.47 -10.63
N SER A 241 9.39 1.40 -10.49
CA SER A 241 8.87 0.05 -10.64
C SER A 241 9.41 -0.85 -9.53
N SER A 242 8.62 -1.82 -9.15
CA SER A 242 8.98 -2.93 -8.28
C SER A 242 8.64 -4.26 -8.98
N GLU A 243 8.78 -5.38 -8.28
CA GLU A 243 8.43 -6.68 -8.83
C GLU A 243 6.92 -6.83 -9.12
N ILE A 244 6.07 -6.09 -8.40
CA ILE A 244 4.60 -6.24 -8.44
C ILE A 244 3.90 -4.92 -8.84
N SER A 245 4.64 -3.81 -8.94
CA SER A 245 4.05 -2.50 -9.27
C SER A 245 4.96 -1.61 -10.10
#